data_381928ddd1983179e908233f3db4c108
#
_entry.id   381928ddd1983179e908233f3db4c108
#
_cell.length_a   1.000
_cell.length_b   1.000
_cell.length_c   1.000
_cell.angle_alpha   90.00
_cell.angle_beta   90.00
_cell.angle_gamma   90.00
#
_symmetry.space_group_name_H-M   'P 1'
#
loop_
_entity.id
_entity.type
_entity.pdbx_description
1 polymer ?
#
loop_
_entity_poly.entity_id
_entity_poly.type
_entity_poly.pdbx_seq_one_letter_code
_entity_poly.pdbx_strand_id
1 'polypeptide(L)'
;MQEMYTICETPLFTKYCLVYWTQEEYEEFKTFLALNPEAGDAEPNSGGIRKIRWTSGGRGKSGGVRVIYFNRLTNGEIWLLTLYSKKQTVQLSKKTLQALVEKLNDSFND
;
A
#
# COMPACT_ATOMS: atom_id res chain seq x y z
N MET A 1 12.39 -1.22 -21.41
CA MET A 1 12.36 -2.00 -20.17
C MET A 1 11.66 -1.19 -19.08
N GLN A 2 10.62 -1.76 -18.50
CA GLN A 2 9.95 -1.10 -17.38
C GLN A 2 10.80 -1.25 -16.11
N GLU A 3 11.00 -0.16 -15.42
CA GLU A 3 11.66 -0.21 -14.13
C GLU A 3 10.73 -0.79 -13.08
N MET A 4 11.26 -1.68 -12.28
CA MET A 4 10.56 -2.26 -11.15
C MET A 4 10.95 -1.51 -9.89
N TYR A 5 9.98 -0.90 -9.24
CA TYR A 5 10.22 -0.17 -8.01
C TYR A 5 10.39 -1.12 -6.83
N THR A 6 11.10 -0.68 -5.81
CA THR A 6 11.31 -1.46 -4.60
C THR A 6 10.10 -1.31 -3.67
N ILE A 7 9.54 -2.44 -3.25
CA ILE A 7 8.43 -2.46 -2.31
C ILE A 7 8.97 -2.46 -0.88
N CYS A 8 8.58 -1.48 -0.10
CA CYS A 8 8.98 -1.36 1.30
C CYS A 8 7.74 -1.48 2.19
N GLU A 9 7.89 -2.16 3.33
CA GLU A 9 6.78 -2.37 4.27
C GLU A 9 6.99 -1.57 5.54
N THR A 10 5.90 -0.97 6.04
CA THR A 10 5.91 -0.45 7.40
C THR A 10 5.66 -1.61 8.36
N PRO A 11 6.01 -1.48 9.65
CA PRO A 11 5.70 -2.51 10.65
C PRO A 11 4.21 -2.83 10.72
N LEU A 12 3.36 -1.82 10.53
CA LEU A 12 1.91 -2.02 10.56
C LEU A 12 1.47 -2.90 9.39
N PHE A 13 2.00 -2.66 8.20
CA PHE A 13 1.69 -3.49 7.03
C PHE A 13 2.17 -4.92 7.24
N THR A 14 3.40 -5.09 7.70
CA THR A 14 3.98 -6.40 7.95
C THR A 14 3.12 -7.22 8.93
N LYS A 15 2.63 -6.54 9.98
CA LYS A 15 1.80 -7.18 11.00
C LYS A 15 0.52 -7.79 10.44
N TYR A 16 -0.13 -7.10 9.49
CA TYR A 16 -1.45 -7.53 8.99
C TYR A 16 -1.41 -8.23 7.64
N CYS A 17 -0.30 -8.19 6.95
CA CYS A 17 -0.20 -8.70 5.58
C CYS A 17 -0.67 -10.15 5.45
N LEU A 18 -0.12 -11.04 6.27
CA LEU A 18 -0.45 -12.46 6.18
C LEU A 18 -1.75 -12.83 6.90
N VAL A 19 -2.40 -11.86 7.55
CA VAL A 19 -3.76 -12.06 8.06
C VAL A 19 -4.76 -12.11 6.91
N TYR A 20 -4.51 -11.31 5.87
CA TYR A 20 -5.42 -11.18 4.73
C TYR A 20 -4.99 -11.99 3.51
N TRP A 21 -3.69 -12.23 3.35
CA TRP A 21 -3.14 -12.87 2.16
C TRP A 21 -2.26 -14.05 2.51
N THR A 22 -2.19 -15.02 1.59
CA THR A 22 -1.11 -16.00 1.59
C THR A 22 0.16 -15.31 1.08
N GLN A 23 1.30 -15.96 1.28
CA GLN A 23 2.57 -15.45 0.75
C GLN A 23 2.51 -15.29 -0.78
N GLU A 24 1.89 -16.25 -1.46
CA GLU A 24 1.74 -16.21 -2.92
C GLU A 24 0.90 -15.02 -3.37
N GLU A 25 -0.20 -14.76 -2.67
CA GLU A 25 -1.06 -13.62 -2.98
C GLU A 25 -0.33 -12.29 -2.80
N TYR A 26 0.47 -12.19 -1.75
CA TYR A 26 1.26 -11.00 -1.52
C TYR A 26 2.32 -10.80 -2.61
N GLU A 27 3.02 -11.88 -3.00
CA GLU A 27 4.03 -11.79 -4.07
C GLU A 27 3.41 -11.33 -5.38
N GLU A 28 2.20 -11.82 -5.69
CA GLU A 28 1.45 -11.40 -6.87
C GLU A 28 1.12 -9.91 -6.82
N PHE A 29 0.66 -9.43 -5.68
CA PHE A 29 0.37 -8.00 -5.50
C PHE A 29 1.64 -7.15 -5.63
N LYS A 30 2.74 -7.57 -5.02
CA LYS A 30 4.01 -6.83 -5.09
C LYS A 30 4.48 -6.67 -6.53
N THR A 31 4.44 -7.74 -7.28
CA THR A 31 4.86 -7.72 -8.68
C THR A 31 4.01 -6.74 -9.49
N PHE A 32 2.71 -6.80 -9.31
CA PHE A 32 1.80 -5.89 -10.00
C PHE A 32 2.09 -4.42 -9.64
N LEU A 33 2.18 -4.13 -8.35
CA LEU A 33 2.35 -2.74 -7.90
C LEU A 33 3.71 -2.19 -8.27
N ALA A 34 4.76 -3.01 -8.18
CA ALA A 34 6.11 -2.60 -8.55
C ALA A 34 6.22 -2.15 -10.01
N LEU A 35 5.36 -2.70 -10.87
CA LEU A 35 5.30 -2.32 -12.29
C LEU A 35 4.25 -1.24 -12.57
N ASN A 36 3.34 -1.00 -11.64
CA ASN A 36 2.22 -0.07 -11.82
C ASN A 36 2.00 0.79 -10.57
N PRO A 37 2.97 1.65 -10.23
CA PRO A 37 2.89 2.39 -8.96
C PRO A 37 1.72 3.37 -8.88
N GLU A 38 1.15 3.76 -10.01
CA GLU A 38 0.04 4.70 -10.05
C GLU A 38 -1.31 4.01 -10.25
N ALA A 39 -1.37 2.69 -10.06
CA ALA A 39 -2.61 1.93 -10.24
C ALA A 39 -3.71 2.30 -9.25
N GLY A 40 -3.33 2.67 -8.03
CA GLY A 40 -4.31 3.08 -7.01
C GLY A 40 -4.76 4.52 -7.19
N ASP A 41 -5.89 4.83 -6.54
CA ASP A 41 -6.46 6.17 -6.58
C ASP A 41 -5.73 7.09 -5.58
N ALA A 42 -5.35 8.27 -6.04
CA ALA A 42 -4.70 9.26 -5.17
C ALA A 42 -5.72 9.84 -4.20
N GLU A 43 -5.34 9.89 -2.92
CA GLU A 43 -6.15 10.55 -1.90
C GLU A 43 -5.86 12.05 -1.93
N PRO A 44 -6.89 12.90 -2.12
CA PRO A 44 -6.66 14.34 -2.17
C PRO A 44 -6.05 14.89 -0.88
N ASN A 45 -5.11 15.80 -1.03
CA ASN A 45 -4.50 16.52 0.09
C ASN A 45 -3.82 15.61 1.11
N SER A 46 -3.34 14.45 0.68
CA SER A 46 -2.71 13.47 1.58
C SER A 46 -1.19 13.46 1.51
N GLY A 47 -0.61 14.25 0.60
CA GLY A 47 0.84 14.26 0.43
C GLY A 47 1.38 13.10 -0.39
N GLY A 48 0.55 12.45 -1.18
CA GLY A 48 0.99 11.39 -2.08
C GLY A 48 0.52 9.99 -1.72
N ILE A 49 -0.45 9.89 -0.83
CA ILE A 49 -1.02 8.60 -0.46
C ILE A 49 -1.97 8.12 -1.55
N ARG A 50 -1.91 6.81 -1.84
CA ARG A 50 -2.80 6.14 -2.79
C ARG A 50 -3.49 4.96 -2.11
N LYS A 51 -4.65 4.60 -2.62
CA LYS A 51 -5.41 3.47 -2.15
C LYS A 51 -5.77 2.58 -3.33
N ILE A 52 -5.48 1.28 -3.22
CA ILE A 52 -5.81 0.32 -4.25
C ILE A 52 -6.62 -0.83 -3.67
N ARG A 53 -7.64 -1.25 -4.42
CA ARG A 53 -8.41 -2.43 -4.09
C ARG A 53 -7.78 -3.61 -4.81
N TRP A 54 -7.48 -4.66 -4.08
CA TRP A 54 -6.86 -5.84 -4.66
C TRP A 54 -7.66 -7.10 -4.36
N THR A 55 -8.01 -7.82 -5.42
CA THR A 55 -8.67 -9.12 -5.32
C THR A 55 -7.78 -10.14 -5.98
N SER A 56 -7.15 -10.97 -5.18
CA SER A 56 -6.20 -11.95 -5.66
C SER A 56 -6.89 -13.08 -6.40
N GLY A 57 -6.31 -13.47 -7.55
CA GLY A 57 -6.71 -14.66 -8.27
C GLY A 57 -8.10 -14.65 -8.87
N GLY A 58 -8.75 -13.49 -8.99
CA GLY A 58 -10.11 -13.43 -9.53
C GLY A 58 -11.13 -14.18 -8.71
N ARG A 59 -10.76 -14.61 -7.51
CA ARG A 59 -11.68 -15.27 -6.62
C ARG A 59 -12.64 -14.26 -6.05
N GLY A 60 -13.92 -14.49 -6.21
CA GLY A 60 -14.96 -13.58 -5.79
C GLY A 60 -15.14 -13.48 -4.30
N LYS A 61 -14.08 -13.27 -3.55
CA LYS A 61 -14.21 -12.83 -2.18
C LYS A 61 -14.72 -11.41 -2.24
N SER A 62 -15.96 -11.25 -1.84
CA SER A 62 -16.64 -9.99 -1.93
C SER A 62 -15.82 -8.88 -1.28
N GLY A 63 -15.37 -7.94 -2.09
CA GLY A 63 -14.74 -6.74 -1.64
C GLY A 63 -13.24 -6.68 -1.63
N GLY A 64 -12.55 -7.82 -1.66
CA GLY A 64 -11.08 -7.83 -1.67
C GLY A 64 -10.45 -7.11 -0.48
N VAL A 65 -9.18 -6.78 -0.64
CA VAL A 65 -8.40 -6.06 0.37
C VAL A 65 -8.09 -4.67 -0.18
N ARG A 66 -8.07 -3.69 0.70
CA ARG A 66 -7.65 -2.34 0.34
C ARG A 66 -6.27 -2.09 0.91
N VAL A 67 -5.36 -1.65 0.05
CA VAL A 67 -3.99 -1.34 0.43
C VAL A 67 -3.79 0.16 0.35
N ILE A 68 -3.25 0.71 1.42
CA ILE A 68 -2.86 2.13 1.49
C ILE A 68 -1.36 2.18 1.30
N TYR A 69 -0.91 2.92 0.30
CA TYR A 69 0.52 2.99 0.02
C TYR A 69 0.94 4.42 -0.35
N PHE A 70 2.24 4.64 -0.35
CA PHE A 70 2.83 5.94 -0.62
C PHE A 70 4.00 5.75 -1.59
N ASN A 71 3.96 6.47 -2.71
CA ASN A 71 5.01 6.39 -3.72
C ASN A 71 6.11 7.41 -3.45
N ARG A 72 7.32 6.91 -3.38
CA ARG A 72 8.51 7.73 -3.30
C ARG A 72 9.38 7.40 -4.51
N LEU A 73 8.87 7.77 -5.68
CA LEU A 73 9.41 7.31 -6.96
C LEU A 73 10.79 7.88 -7.28
N THR A 74 11.12 9.07 -6.76
CA THR A 74 12.46 9.64 -6.95
C THR A 74 13.55 8.76 -6.33
N ASN A 75 13.18 7.97 -5.31
CA ASN A 75 14.09 7.02 -4.66
C ASN A 75 13.85 5.59 -5.14
N GLY A 76 12.93 5.40 -6.08
CA GLY A 76 12.60 4.09 -6.59
C GLY A 76 11.82 3.23 -5.61
N GLU A 77 11.09 3.82 -4.69
CA GLU A 77 10.43 3.11 -3.60
C GLU A 77 8.92 3.30 -3.58
N ILE A 78 8.23 2.21 -3.23
CA ILE A 78 6.79 2.23 -2.94
C ILE A 78 6.62 1.71 -1.52
N TRP A 79 6.05 2.54 -0.64
CA TRP A 79 5.88 2.19 0.76
C TRP A 79 4.47 1.71 1.02
N LEU A 80 4.34 0.46 1.49
CA LEU A 80 3.06 -0.11 1.87
C LEU A 80 2.79 0.28 3.32
N LEU A 81 1.77 1.12 3.52
CA LEU A 81 1.48 1.69 4.84
C LEU A 81 0.62 0.78 5.70
N THR A 82 -0.47 0.26 5.14
CA THR A 82 -1.36 -0.67 5.82
C THR A 82 -2.30 -1.33 4.81
N LEU A 83 -3.04 -2.34 5.25
CA LEU A 83 -4.09 -2.96 4.45
C LEU A 83 -5.23 -3.39 5.37
N TYR A 84 -6.43 -3.47 4.80
CA TYR A 84 -7.62 -3.89 5.53
C TYR A 84 -8.65 -4.46 4.58
N SER A 85 -9.55 -5.31 5.11
CA SER A 85 -10.64 -5.86 4.31
C SER A 85 -11.86 -4.93 4.37
N LYS A 86 -12.72 -5.04 3.37
CA LYS A 86 -13.94 -4.25 3.29
C LYS A 86 -14.84 -4.46 4.52
N LYS A 87 -14.77 -5.63 5.14
CA LYS A 87 -15.59 -5.94 6.31
C LYS A 87 -15.11 -5.30 7.59
N GLN A 88 -13.86 -4.89 7.62
CA GLN A 88 -13.27 -4.21 8.77
C GLN A 88 -13.07 -2.76 8.38
N THR A 89 -14.07 -1.96 8.65
CA THR A 89 -13.97 -0.53 8.42
C THR A 89 -13.05 0.10 9.46
N VAL A 90 -11.75 -0.06 9.25
CA VAL A 90 -10.81 0.81 9.93
C VAL A 90 -10.66 2.00 9.02
N GLN A 91 -11.45 3.01 9.26
CA GLN A 91 -11.24 4.28 8.60
C GLN A 91 -10.03 4.93 9.22
N LEU A 92 -8.91 4.77 8.56
CA LEU A 92 -7.76 5.57 8.91
C LEU A 92 -8.10 7.00 8.54
N SER A 93 -8.17 7.87 9.53
CA SER A 93 -8.43 9.27 9.28
C SER A 93 -7.31 9.84 8.41
N LYS A 94 -7.66 10.85 7.62
CA LYS A 94 -6.71 11.58 6.79
C LYS A 94 -5.52 12.07 7.63
N LYS A 95 -5.80 12.50 8.84
CA LYS A 95 -4.80 12.98 9.79
C LYS A 95 -3.79 11.89 10.18
N THR A 96 -4.28 10.67 10.41
CA THR A 96 -3.42 9.54 10.74
C THR A 96 -2.50 9.19 9.57
N LEU A 97 -3.05 9.17 8.34
CA LEU A 97 -2.28 8.89 7.15
C LEU A 97 -1.20 9.95 6.91
N GLN A 98 -1.54 11.22 7.09
CA GLN A 98 -0.57 12.32 6.97
C GLN A 98 0.55 12.18 7.98
N ALA A 99 0.22 11.79 9.21
CA ALA A 99 1.22 11.58 10.26
C ALA A 99 2.17 10.45 9.88
N LEU A 100 1.66 9.37 9.27
CA LEU A 100 2.51 8.28 8.81
C LEU A 100 3.47 8.73 7.71
N VAL A 101 2.99 9.52 6.77
CA VAL A 101 3.84 10.05 5.68
C VAL A 101 4.90 10.98 6.22
N GLU A 102 4.54 11.86 7.15
CA GLU A 102 5.51 12.77 7.79
C GLU A 102 6.60 11.99 8.51
N LYS A 103 6.22 10.95 9.22
CA LYS A 103 7.18 10.11 9.93
C LYS A 103 8.14 9.42 8.97
N LEU A 104 7.64 8.95 7.84
CA LEU A 104 8.49 8.35 6.81
C LEU A 104 9.44 9.39 6.22
N ASN A 105 8.94 10.58 5.91
CA ASN A 105 9.77 11.65 5.35
C ASN A 105 10.87 12.08 6.32
N ASP A 106 10.57 12.15 7.61
CA ASP A 106 11.58 12.46 8.62
C ASP A 106 12.68 11.42 8.68
N SER A 107 12.30 10.13 8.53
CA SER A 107 13.28 9.05 8.48
C SER A 107 14.21 9.15 7.28
N PHE A 108 13.72 9.72 6.17
CA PHE A 108 14.51 9.84 4.94
C PHE A 108 15.43 11.05 4.95
N ASN A 109 15.18 12.01 5.83
CA ASN A 109 15.95 13.27 5.87
C ASN A 109 17.08 13.26 6.89
N ASP A 110 17.31 12.14 7.52
CA ASP A 110 18.43 11.99 8.47
C ASP A 110 19.76 11.78 7.75
#